data_36a6bcb59a01d7f2c49a1bb607ee6c6c
#
_entry.id   36a6bcb59a01d7f2c49a1bb607ee6c6c
#
_cell.length_a   1.000
_cell.length_b   1.000
_cell.length_c   1.000
_cell.angle_alpha   90.00
_cell.angle_beta   90.00
_cell.angle_gamma   90.00
#
_symmetry.space_group_name_H-M   'P 1'
#
loop_
_entity.id
_entity.type
_entity.pdbx_description
1 polymer ?
#
loop_
_entity_poly.entity_id
_entity_poly.type
_entity_poly.pdbx_seq_one_letter_code
_entity_poly.pdbx_strand_id
1 'polypeptide(L)'
;MADDKPPSKAPWLDEIKRTGQLTIGFDVSLGRALWDRVFKDAIFEFNKLSNTHRLGITFVRSEDATKANVEVRAANGDFEFQYPPDIPKRTIRFDGKSVHGLCKPLLTQVTDRSRVNQYKLMKAFIYVPANPMGDDRPVGDPVKLVIAVHEMIHACGLVDDNEHSVDDIFSWPQLRKGTQASEDRLATLGGTITFPGKPGEPPRTGHSTVDMPPLFLKNQTIEKIRKLWI
;
A
#
# COMPACT_ATOMS: atom_id res chain seq x y z
N MET A 1 1.65 -26.02 -21.26
CA MET A 1 1.06 -24.69 -21.06
C MET A 1 2.08 -23.93 -20.25
N ALA A 2 2.63 -22.84 -20.79
CA ALA A 2 3.55 -22.02 -20.03
C ALA A 2 2.76 -21.43 -18.85
N ASP A 3 3.29 -21.53 -17.64
CA ASP A 3 2.82 -20.83 -16.47
C ASP A 3 2.90 -19.32 -16.75
N ASP A 4 1.81 -18.74 -17.21
CA ASP A 4 1.70 -17.29 -17.42
C ASP A 4 1.69 -16.63 -16.02
N LYS A 5 2.88 -16.51 -15.44
CA LYS A 5 3.05 -15.73 -14.22
C LYS A 5 2.59 -14.30 -14.51
N PRO A 6 1.69 -13.73 -13.70
CA PRO A 6 1.28 -12.35 -13.90
C PRO A 6 2.48 -11.41 -13.91
N PRO A 7 2.46 -10.35 -14.71
CA PRO A 7 3.58 -9.43 -14.83
C PRO A 7 3.83 -8.72 -13.49
N SER A 8 5.08 -8.43 -13.18
CA SER A 8 5.46 -7.66 -11.98
C SER A 8 4.96 -6.20 -12.02
N LYS A 9 4.66 -5.70 -13.21
CA LYS A 9 4.13 -4.36 -13.47
C LYS A 9 3.03 -4.44 -14.51
N ALA A 10 1.95 -3.70 -14.28
CA ALA A 10 0.88 -3.57 -15.26
C ALA A 10 0.32 -2.15 -15.26
N PRO A 11 0.20 -1.49 -16.41
CA PRO A 11 -0.50 -0.22 -16.52
C PRO A 11 -1.99 -0.43 -16.31
N TRP A 12 -2.68 0.60 -15.86
CA TRP A 12 -4.13 0.65 -15.86
C TRP A 12 -4.70 0.72 -17.28
N LEU A 13 -5.98 0.36 -17.42
CA LEU A 13 -6.72 0.58 -18.66
C LEU A 13 -6.58 2.05 -19.12
N ASP A 14 -6.52 2.26 -20.44
CA ASP A 14 -6.18 3.57 -21.00
C ASP A 14 -7.19 4.66 -20.65
N GLU A 15 -8.47 4.30 -20.47
CA GLU A 15 -9.50 5.23 -20.02
C GLU A 15 -9.22 5.75 -18.60
N ILE A 16 -8.72 4.88 -17.72
CA ILE A 16 -8.36 5.24 -16.33
C ILE A 16 -7.05 6.03 -16.34
N LYS A 17 -6.05 5.53 -17.04
CA LYS A 17 -4.74 6.19 -17.15
C LYS A 17 -4.85 7.63 -17.65
N ARG A 18 -5.71 7.90 -18.65
CA ARG A 18 -5.92 9.25 -19.21
C ARG A 18 -6.46 10.25 -18.21
N THR A 19 -7.15 9.81 -17.16
CA THR A 19 -7.65 10.72 -16.12
C THR A 19 -6.56 11.17 -15.17
N GLY A 20 -5.46 10.42 -15.06
CA GLY A 20 -4.45 10.62 -14.03
C GLY A 20 -4.98 10.42 -12.60
N GLN A 21 -6.13 9.74 -12.45
CA GLN A 21 -6.81 9.58 -11.17
C GLN A 21 -7.23 8.13 -10.95
N LEU A 22 -7.03 7.64 -9.73
CA LEU A 22 -7.61 6.42 -9.23
C LEU A 22 -8.62 6.75 -8.14
N THR A 23 -9.87 6.35 -8.37
CA THR A 23 -10.85 6.40 -7.29
C THR A 23 -10.58 5.29 -6.27
N ILE A 24 -10.58 5.63 -4.98
CA ILE A 24 -10.38 4.71 -3.87
C ILE A 24 -11.57 4.73 -2.94
N GLY A 25 -12.20 3.59 -2.73
CA GLY A 25 -13.39 3.44 -1.90
C GLY A 25 -13.12 2.56 -0.68
N PHE A 26 -13.80 2.85 0.42
CA PHE A 26 -13.62 2.18 1.70
C PHE A 26 -14.83 1.33 2.03
N ASP A 27 -14.59 0.03 2.21
CA ASP A 27 -15.59 -0.88 2.74
C ASP A 27 -15.88 -0.59 4.22
N VAL A 28 -17.08 -0.96 4.67
CA VAL A 28 -17.51 -0.75 6.07
C VAL A 28 -16.60 -1.41 7.12
N SER A 29 -15.85 -2.44 6.72
CA SER A 29 -14.87 -3.11 7.59
C SER A 29 -13.73 -2.20 8.03
N LEU A 30 -13.36 -1.19 7.21
CA LEU A 30 -12.32 -0.24 7.57
C LEU A 30 -12.69 0.61 8.78
N GLY A 31 -13.92 1.14 8.82
CA GLY A 31 -14.39 1.93 9.96
C GLY A 31 -14.37 1.15 11.26
N ARG A 32 -14.78 -0.13 11.21
CA ARG A 32 -14.74 -1.03 12.36
C ARG A 32 -13.33 -1.30 12.87
N ALA A 33 -12.36 -1.32 11.98
CA ALA A 33 -10.94 -1.58 12.28
C ALA A 33 -10.12 -0.30 12.47
N LEU A 34 -10.77 0.89 12.54
CA LEU A 34 -10.13 2.19 12.75
C LEU A 34 -9.07 2.56 11.69
N TRP A 35 -9.30 2.19 10.43
CA TRP A 35 -8.40 2.49 9.32
C TRP A 35 -8.83 3.70 8.49
N ASP A 36 -10.07 4.18 8.63
CA ASP A 36 -10.62 5.27 7.80
C ASP A 36 -9.76 6.53 7.83
N ARG A 37 -9.32 6.93 9.03
CA ARG A 37 -8.46 8.09 9.20
C ARG A 37 -7.10 7.86 8.54
N VAL A 38 -6.51 6.70 8.77
CA VAL A 38 -5.20 6.34 8.24
C VAL A 38 -5.19 6.40 6.71
N PHE A 39 -6.24 5.86 6.05
CA PHE A 39 -6.32 5.93 4.59
C PHE A 39 -6.59 7.34 4.07
N LYS A 40 -7.30 8.19 4.80
CA LYS A 40 -7.43 9.62 4.43
C LYS A 40 -6.07 10.31 4.47
N ASP A 41 -5.29 10.07 5.51
CA ASP A 41 -3.95 10.61 5.65
C ASP A 41 -2.99 10.01 4.58
N ALA A 42 -3.11 8.71 4.28
CA ALA A 42 -2.35 8.04 3.23
C ALA A 42 -2.62 8.65 1.84
N ILE A 43 -3.88 8.89 1.50
CA ILE A 43 -4.27 9.56 0.25
C ILE A 43 -3.66 10.97 0.17
N PHE A 44 -3.74 11.73 1.25
CA PHE A 44 -3.19 13.09 1.30
C PHE A 44 -1.67 13.08 1.10
N GLU A 45 -0.95 12.26 1.86
CA GLU A 45 0.51 12.17 1.78
C GLU A 45 0.98 11.60 0.43
N PHE A 46 0.31 10.57 -0.10
CA PHE A 46 0.63 10.04 -1.42
C PHE A 46 0.44 11.11 -2.51
N ASN A 47 -0.68 11.82 -2.49
CA ASN A 47 -0.96 12.86 -3.49
C ASN A 47 0.05 14.00 -3.42
N LYS A 48 0.51 14.37 -2.23
CA LYS A 48 1.59 15.32 -2.03
C LYS A 48 2.90 14.83 -2.67
N LEU A 49 3.27 13.56 -2.43
CA LEU A 49 4.44 12.94 -3.08
C LEU A 49 4.27 12.87 -4.59
N SER A 50 3.08 12.49 -5.06
CA SER A 50 2.78 12.42 -6.48
C SER A 50 2.95 13.77 -7.17
N ASN A 51 2.45 14.85 -6.58
CA ASN A 51 2.60 16.20 -7.10
C ASN A 51 4.08 16.63 -7.08
N THR A 52 4.79 16.39 -5.97
CA THR A 52 6.20 16.73 -5.82
C THR A 52 7.07 16.05 -6.89
N HIS A 53 6.80 14.77 -7.12
CA HIS A 53 7.59 13.95 -8.05
C HIS A 53 6.96 13.84 -9.45
N ARG A 54 5.84 14.50 -9.72
CA ARG A 54 5.13 14.46 -11.01
C ARG A 54 4.90 13.03 -11.48
N LEU A 55 4.25 12.20 -10.63
CA LEU A 55 4.04 10.79 -10.95
C LEU A 55 2.97 10.56 -12.01
N GLY A 56 2.14 11.55 -12.32
CA GLY A 56 1.04 11.45 -13.29
C GLY A 56 -0.22 10.77 -12.73
N ILE A 57 -0.30 10.54 -11.44
CA ILE A 57 -1.42 9.86 -10.78
C ILE A 57 -1.76 10.53 -9.45
N THR A 58 -3.05 10.56 -9.12
CA THR A 58 -3.58 10.93 -7.80
C THR A 58 -4.67 9.98 -7.36
N PHE A 59 -4.85 9.82 -6.06
CA PHE A 59 -6.00 9.08 -5.51
C PHE A 59 -7.10 10.06 -5.12
N VAL A 60 -8.34 9.72 -5.49
CA VAL A 60 -9.54 10.48 -5.17
C VAL A 60 -10.52 9.57 -4.44
N ARG A 61 -11.02 10.00 -3.30
CA ARG A 61 -11.97 9.21 -2.54
C ARG A 61 -13.29 9.01 -3.30
N SER A 62 -13.78 7.78 -3.34
CA SER A 62 -15.11 7.40 -3.79
C SER A 62 -16.02 7.13 -2.60
N GLU A 63 -17.27 7.55 -2.68
CA GLU A 63 -18.29 7.20 -1.67
C GLU A 63 -18.77 5.74 -1.81
N ASP A 64 -18.76 5.21 -3.03
CA ASP A 64 -19.12 3.83 -3.34
C ASP A 64 -17.85 3.00 -3.57
N ALA A 65 -17.50 2.18 -2.58
CA ALA A 65 -16.32 1.31 -2.65
C ALA A 65 -16.39 0.31 -3.78
N THR A 66 -17.59 -0.18 -4.11
CA THR A 66 -17.75 -1.22 -5.14
C THR A 66 -17.50 -0.70 -6.54
N LYS A 67 -17.75 0.59 -6.78
CA LYS A 67 -17.52 1.28 -8.05
C LYS A 67 -16.13 1.90 -8.17
N ALA A 68 -15.40 1.98 -7.07
CA ALA A 68 -14.07 2.55 -7.08
C ALA A 68 -13.08 1.69 -7.89
N ASN A 69 -12.07 2.31 -8.47
CA ASN A 69 -10.95 1.61 -9.11
C ASN A 69 -10.19 0.75 -8.08
N VAL A 70 -10.02 1.29 -6.89
CA VAL A 70 -9.36 0.63 -5.75
C VAL A 70 -10.36 0.51 -4.62
N GLU A 71 -10.62 -0.71 -4.18
CA GLU A 71 -11.49 -1.00 -3.04
C GLU A 71 -10.64 -1.45 -1.86
N VAL A 72 -10.84 -0.82 -0.70
CA VAL A 72 -10.06 -1.10 0.50
C VAL A 72 -10.93 -1.77 1.57
N ARG A 73 -10.44 -2.88 2.13
CA ARG A 73 -11.11 -3.68 3.15
C ARG A 73 -10.17 -4.03 4.30
N ALA A 74 -10.71 -4.17 5.51
CA ALA A 74 -9.99 -4.78 6.61
C ALA A 74 -10.36 -6.26 6.73
N ALA A 75 -9.37 -7.12 6.96
CA ALA A 75 -9.56 -8.56 7.14
C ALA A 75 -8.97 -9.06 8.45
N ASN A 76 -9.68 -9.97 9.12
CA ASN A 76 -9.28 -10.56 10.41
C ASN A 76 -8.60 -11.94 10.29
N GLY A 77 -8.53 -12.47 9.09
CA GLY A 77 -8.02 -13.80 8.78
C GLY A 77 -8.35 -14.17 7.35
N ASP A 78 -8.24 -15.43 7.02
CA ASP A 78 -8.55 -15.94 5.68
C ASP A 78 -9.94 -15.50 5.22
N PHE A 79 -10.05 -15.15 3.96
CA PHE A 79 -11.30 -14.68 3.36
C PHE A 79 -11.53 -15.25 1.98
N GLU A 80 -12.79 -15.32 1.57
CA GLU A 80 -13.16 -15.70 0.22
C GLU A 80 -13.08 -14.48 -0.71
N PHE A 81 -12.40 -14.65 -1.82
CA PHE A 81 -12.29 -13.67 -2.89
C PHE A 81 -12.98 -14.19 -4.15
N GLN A 82 -13.87 -13.37 -4.69
CA GLN A 82 -14.56 -13.64 -5.96
C GLN A 82 -14.72 -12.33 -6.72
N TYR A 83 -14.04 -12.24 -7.84
CA TYR A 83 -14.23 -11.13 -8.77
C TYR A 83 -13.65 -11.49 -10.14
N PRO A 84 -14.37 -11.28 -11.23
CA PRO A 84 -15.78 -10.88 -11.28
C PRO A 84 -16.71 -11.96 -10.68
N PRO A 85 -18.00 -11.66 -10.46
CA PRO A 85 -18.91 -12.57 -9.71
C PRO A 85 -19.13 -13.96 -10.31
N ASP A 86 -18.83 -14.13 -11.58
CA ASP A 86 -19.01 -15.36 -12.37
C ASP A 86 -17.83 -16.33 -12.26
N ILE A 87 -16.71 -15.93 -11.66
CA ILE A 87 -15.58 -16.84 -11.44
C ILE A 87 -15.71 -17.59 -10.10
N PRO A 88 -15.08 -18.79 -9.98
CA PRO A 88 -15.05 -19.51 -8.71
C PRO A 88 -14.42 -18.69 -7.58
N LYS A 89 -15.00 -18.79 -6.41
CA LYS A 89 -14.41 -18.25 -5.18
C LYS A 89 -13.07 -18.90 -4.89
N ARG A 90 -12.15 -18.09 -4.38
CA ARG A 90 -10.81 -18.54 -3.94
C ARG A 90 -10.59 -18.09 -2.50
N THR A 91 -10.13 -19.00 -1.66
CA THR A 91 -9.69 -18.64 -0.31
C THR A 91 -8.34 -17.94 -0.39
N ILE A 92 -8.27 -16.74 0.14
CA ILE A 92 -7.04 -16.00 0.33
C ILE A 92 -6.61 -16.15 1.78
N ARG A 93 -5.42 -16.70 1.99
CA ARG A 93 -4.83 -16.74 3.31
C ARG A 93 -4.36 -15.35 3.69
N PHE A 94 -4.76 -14.89 4.87
CA PHE A 94 -4.46 -13.56 5.35
C PHE A 94 -4.34 -13.56 6.87
N ASP A 95 -3.29 -12.95 7.38
CA ASP A 95 -3.11 -12.80 8.81
C ASP A 95 -3.62 -11.41 9.25
N GLY A 96 -4.75 -11.38 9.95
CA GLY A 96 -5.36 -10.17 10.47
C GLY A 96 -4.58 -9.45 11.58
N LYS A 97 -3.48 -10.06 12.04
CA LYS A 97 -2.55 -9.48 13.01
C LYS A 97 -1.20 -9.10 12.40
N SER A 98 -0.97 -9.41 11.15
CA SER A 98 0.26 -9.05 10.44
C SER A 98 0.47 -7.54 10.39
N VAL A 99 1.70 -7.10 10.18
CA VAL A 99 2.05 -5.72 9.80
C VAL A 99 2.12 -5.55 8.28
N HIS A 100 1.68 -6.55 7.51
CA HIS A 100 1.65 -6.54 6.05
C HIS A 100 0.21 -6.49 5.56
N GLY A 101 -0.04 -5.63 4.57
CA GLY A 101 -1.27 -5.63 3.80
C GLY A 101 -1.19 -6.60 2.61
N LEU A 102 -2.18 -6.52 1.74
CA LEU A 102 -2.21 -7.27 0.48
C LEU A 102 -2.96 -6.44 -0.57
N CYS A 103 -2.30 -6.06 -1.63
CA CYS A 103 -2.97 -5.54 -2.81
C CYS A 103 -3.22 -6.69 -3.80
N LYS A 104 -4.48 -6.89 -4.17
CA LYS A 104 -4.93 -7.89 -5.16
C LYS A 104 -5.30 -7.17 -6.45
N PRO A 105 -4.40 -7.08 -7.43
CA PRO A 105 -4.71 -6.50 -8.73
C PRO A 105 -5.59 -7.45 -9.54
N LEU A 106 -6.55 -6.89 -10.26
CA LEU A 106 -7.29 -7.58 -11.29
C LEU A 106 -6.77 -7.16 -12.65
N LEU A 107 -6.22 -8.13 -13.35
CA LEU A 107 -5.64 -7.94 -14.66
C LEU A 107 -6.60 -8.43 -15.74
N THR A 108 -6.66 -7.71 -16.83
CA THR A 108 -7.29 -8.13 -18.07
C THR A 108 -6.26 -8.17 -19.19
N GLN A 109 -6.43 -9.07 -20.14
CA GLN A 109 -5.62 -9.06 -21.35
C GLN A 109 -6.26 -8.12 -22.39
N VAL A 110 -5.48 -7.21 -22.89
CA VAL A 110 -5.89 -6.30 -23.96
C VAL A 110 -4.97 -6.55 -25.15
N THR A 111 -5.55 -6.85 -26.31
CA THR A 111 -4.79 -6.98 -27.55
C THR A 111 -4.60 -5.59 -28.14
N ASP A 112 -3.37 -5.15 -28.27
CA ASP A 112 -3.05 -3.88 -28.90
C ASP A 112 -3.16 -3.97 -30.46
N ARG A 113 -2.93 -2.84 -31.14
CA ARG A 113 -2.97 -2.78 -32.61
C ARG A 113 -1.91 -3.65 -33.29
N SER A 114 -0.84 -3.99 -32.60
CA SER A 114 0.23 -4.87 -33.06
C SER A 114 -0.09 -6.36 -32.82
N ARG A 115 -1.28 -6.68 -32.30
CA ARG A 115 -1.74 -8.01 -31.88
C ARG A 115 -0.93 -8.64 -30.74
N VAL A 116 -0.25 -7.83 -29.97
CA VAL A 116 0.43 -8.27 -28.75
C VAL A 116 -0.53 -8.18 -27.59
N ASN A 117 -0.69 -9.29 -26.88
CA ASN A 117 -1.49 -9.32 -25.65
C ASN A 117 -0.73 -8.64 -24.52
N GLN A 118 -1.33 -7.62 -23.93
CA GLN A 118 -0.80 -6.91 -22.79
C GLN A 118 -1.74 -7.06 -21.61
N TYR A 119 -1.17 -7.27 -20.41
CA TYR A 119 -1.94 -7.22 -19.17
C TYR A 119 -2.14 -5.78 -18.74
N LYS A 120 -3.39 -5.40 -18.46
CA LYS A 120 -3.75 -4.10 -17.89
C LYS A 120 -4.58 -4.27 -16.62
N LEU A 121 -4.39 -3.37 -15.67
CA LEU A 121 -5.22 -3.30 -14.47
C LEU A 121 -6.60 -2.74 -14.81
N MET A 122 -7.63 -3.39 -14.32
CA MET A 122 -9.01 -2.94 -14.41
C MET A 122 -9.59 -2.57 -13.05
N LYS A 123 -9.14 -3.20 -11.99
CA LYS A 123 -9.52 -2.94 -10.59
C LYS A 123 -8.42 -3.45 -9.67
N ALA A 124 -8.33 -2.88 -8.47
CA ALA A 124 -7.48 -3.40 -7.41
C ALA A 124 -8.26 -3.51 -6.09
N PHE A 125 -7.91 -4.49 -5.28
CA PHE A 125 -8.41 -4.64 -3.92
C PHE A 125 -7.24 -4.56 -2.96
N ILE A 126 -7.35 -3.67 -1.98
CA ILE A 126 -6.39 -3.57 -0.88
C ILE A 126 -7.04 -4.20 0.36
N TYR A 127 -6.35 -5.16 0.95
CA TYR A 127 -6.70 -5.74 2.23
C TYR A 127 -5.68 -5.33 3.26
N VAL A 128 -6.16 -4.82 4.38
CA VAL A 128 -5.31 -4.47 5.53
C VAL A 128 -5.69 -5.31 6.74
N PRO A 129 -4.74 -5.65 7.62
CA PRO A 129 -5.04 -6.40 8.81
C PRO A 129 -5.96 -5.59 9.73
N ALA A 130 -7.01 -6.22 10.26
CA ALA A 130 -7.97 -5.53 11.11
C ALA A 130 -7.36 -5.12 12.46
N ASN A 131 -6.42 -5.89 12.96
CA ASN A 131 -5.72 -5.64 14.23
C ASN A 131 -4.21 -5.87 14.07
N PRO A 132 -3.50 -5.03 13.32
CA PRO A 132 -2.07 -5.24 13.09
C PRO A 132 -1.30 -5.15 14.41
N MET A 133 -0.43 -6.15 14.63
CA MET A 133 0.34 -6.31 15.86
C MET A 133 1.83 -6.27 15.54
N GLY A 134 2.60 -5.64 16.43
CA GLY A 134 4.07 -5.70 16.42
C GLY A 134 4.52 -6.07 17.82
N ASP A 135 5.35 -7.11 17.97
CA ASP A 135 5.82 -7.62 19.25
C ASP A 135 4.68 -7.82 20.28
N ASP A 136 3.61 -8.49 19.85
CA ASP A 136 2.38 -8.76 20.64
C ASP A 136 1.62 -7.51 21.11
N ARG A 137 1.86 -6.36 20.51
CA ARG A 137 1.16 -5.10 20.79
C ARG A 137 0.50 -4.52 19.55
N PRO A 138 -0.67 -3.87 19.69
CA PRO A 138 -1.29 -3.16 18.58
C PRO A 138 -0.36 -2.08 18.01
N VAL A 139 -0.21 -2.05 16.70
CA VAL A 139 0.59 -1.01 16.04
C VAL A 139 -0.19 0.32 15.98
N GLY A 140 0.53 1.42 16.09
CA GLY A 140 -0.04 2.76 15.98
C GLY A 140 -0.33 3.18 14.53
N ASP A 141 -1.00 4.33 14.38
CA ASP A 141 -1.35 4.93 13.09
C ASP A 141 -0.15 5.12 12.14
N PRO A 142 1.07 5.44 12.61
CA PRO A 142 2.23 5.54 11.74
C PRO A 142 2.54 4.25 10.97
N VAL A 143 2.54 3.10 11.65
CA VAL A 143 2.77 1.81 10.98
C VAL A 143 1.64 1.49 10.02
N LYS A 144 0.39 1.77 10.43
CA LYS A 144 -0.76 1.63 9.54
C LYS A 144 -0.64 2.52 8.31
N LEU A 145 -0.13 3.75 8.44
CA LEU A 145 0.10 4.66 7.33
C LEU A 145 1.11 4.07 6.33
N VAL A 146 2.18 3.45 6.83
CA VAL A 146 3.15 2.74 5.98
C VAL A 146 2.47 1.64 5.18
N ILE A 147 1.73 0.77 5.87
CA ILE A 147 1.00 -0.32 5.23
C ILE A 147 0.08 0.24 4.15
N ALA A 148 -0.72 1.26 4.47
CA ALA A 148 -1.65 1.87 3.53
C ALA A 148 -0.95 2.41 2.28
N VAL A 149 0.13 3.19 2.44
CA VAL A 149 0.87 3.77 1.31
C VAL A 149 1.58 2.69 0.50
N HIS A 150 2.12 1.64 1.14
CA HIS A 150 2.73 0.50 0.46
C HIS A 150 1.71 -0.19 -0.47
N GLU A 151 0.53 -0.51 0.04
CA GLU A 151 -0.52 -1.12 -0.78
C GLU A 151 -1.05 -0.19 -1.88
N MET A 152 -1.07 1.11 -1.64
CA MET A 152 -1.41 2.10 -2.68
C MET A 152 -0.37 2.14 -3.80
N ILE A 153 0.90 1.90 -3.51
CA ILE A 153 1.95 1.79 -4.54
C ILE A 153 1.72 0.57 -5.43
N HIS A 154 1.34 -0.58 -4.85
CA HIS A 154 0.91 -1.73 -5.64
C HIS A 154 -0.28 -1.38 -6.54
N ALA A 155 -1.26 -0.66 -6.02
CA ALA A 155 -2.40 -0.19 -6.79
C ALA A 155 -2.01 0.79 -7.91
N CYS A 156 -0.86 1.46 -7.85
CA CYS A 156 -0.34 2.25 -8.98
C CYS A 156 0.12 1.40 -10.17
N GLY A 157 0.22 0.09 -10.03
CA GLY A 157 0.65 -0.83 -11.08
C GLY A 157 1.96 -1.55 -10.83
N LEU A 158 2.60 -1.36 -9.68
CA LEU A 158 3.76 -2.12 -9.23
C LEU A 158 3.26 -3.37 -8.48
N VAL A 159 2.92 -4.41 -9.22
CA VAL A 159 2.13 -5.55 -8.75
C VAL A 159 2.91 -6.53 -7.85
N ASP A 160 4.23 -6.56 -7.99
CA ASP A 160 5.11 -7.50 -7.28
C ASP A 160 5.93 -6.77 -6.22
N ASP A 161 6.06 -7.34 -5.01
CA ASP A 161 6.89 -6.81 -3.91
C ASP A 161 8.36 -6.59 -4.31
N ASN A 162 8.87 -7.34 -5.30
CA ASN A 162 10.21 -7.14 -5.83
C ASN A 162 10.38 -5.81 -6.60
N GLU A 163 9.31 -5.09 -6.90
CA GLU A 163 9.36 -3.82 -7.62
C GLU A 163 9.62 -2.62 -6.71
N HIS A 164 9.33 -2.74 -5.44
CA HIS A 164 9.61 -1.74 -4.40
C HIS A 164 9.65 -2.42 -3.03
N SER A 165 10.20 -1.74 -2.04
CA SER A 165 10.25 -2.22 -0.66
C SER A 165 9.69 -1.16 0.30
N VAL A 166 9.43 -1.54 1.53
CA VAL A 166 9.03 -0.60 2.59
C VAL A 166 10.07 0.51 2.77
N ASP A 167 11.35 0.20 2.60
CA ASP A 167 12.44 1.19 2.64
C ASP A 167 12.35 2.23 1.51
N ASP A 168 11.52 1.98 0.49
CA ASP A 168 11.30 2.92 -0.61
C ASP A 168 10.28 4.00 -0.26
N ILE A 169 9.58 3.88 0.88
CA ILE A 169 8.48 4.74 1.31
C ILE A 169 8.90 5.67 2.45
N PHE A 170 9.94 5.31 3.19
CA PHE A 170 10.42 6.08 4.34
C PHE A 170 11.87 6.49 4.24
N SER A 171 12.16 7.71 4.65
CA SER A 171 13.53 8.13 4.93
C SER A 171 13.91 7.73 6.35
N TRP A 172 14.70 6.69 6.48
CA TRP A 172 15.26 6.24 7.76
C TRP A 172 16.66 6.80 8.09
N PRO A 173 17.15 7.95 7.56
CA PRO A 173 18.54 8.35 7.79
C PRO A 173 18.90 8.53 9.27
N GLN A 174 17.92 8.81 10.10
CA GLN A 174 18.13 9.02 11.54
C GLN A 174 17.98 7.73 12.37
N LEU A 175 17.33 6.72 11.84
CA LEU A 175 17.15 5.43 12.50
C LEU A 175 18.26 4.42 12.16
N ARG A 176 19.05 4.67 11.11
CA ARG A 176 20.15 3.81 10.68
C ARG A 176 21.36 3.76 11.62
N LYS A 177 21.47 4.62 12.60
CA LYS A 177 22.60 4.60 13.55
C LYS A 177 22.54 3.50 14.62
N GLY A 178 21.59 2.61 14.56
CA GLY A 178 21.49 1.45 15.46
C GLY A 178 21.04 0.24 14.66
N THR A 179 21.89 -0.43 14.10
CA THR A 179 22.16 -1.85 13.75
C THR A 179 21.05 -2.90 13.78
N GLN A 180 19.77 -2.61 13.57
CA GLN A 180 18.76 -3.66 13.45
C GLN A 180 17.88 -3.47 12.22
N ALA A 181 17.50 -4.59 11.58
CA ALA A 181 16.80 -4.61 10.31
C ALA A 181 15.52 -3.76 10.31
N SER A 182 15.20 -3.16 9.16
CA SER A 182 14.06 -2.27 8.98
C SER A 182 12.71 -2.89 9.35
N GLU A 183 12.57 -4.20 9.20
CA GLU A 183 11.36 -4.96 9.52
C GLU A 183 11.11 -5.07 11.02
N ASP A 184 12.14 -5.39 11.81
CA ASP A 184 12.04 -5.45 13.29
C ASP A 184 11.64 -4.10 13.89
N ARG A 185 11.90 -3.00 13.17
CA ARG A 185 11.58 -1.65 13.63
C ARG A 185 10.19 -1.19 13.25
N LEU A 186 9.64 -1.65 12.14
CA LEU A 186 8.23 -1.47 11.83
C LEU A 186 7.37 -2.17 12.90
N ALA A 187 7.78 -3.33 13.36
CA ALA A 187 7.13 -4.04 14.44
C ALA A 187 7.22 -3.28 15.79
N THR A 188 8.33 -2.60 16.06
CA THR A 188 8.52 -1.79 17.29
C THR A 188 7.89 -0.39 17.24
N LEU A 189 7.46 0.10 16.08
CA LEU A 189 6.71 1.35 15.94
C LEU A 189 5.25 1.26 16.42
N GLY A 190 4.91 0.21 17.16
CA GLY A 190 3.60 0.03 17.78
C GLY A 190 3.39 0.93 19.00
N GLY A 191 2.79 2.07 18.82
CA GLY A 191 2.27 2.90 19.91
C GLY A 191 3.28 3.70 20.72
N THR A 192 4.53 3.26 20.82
CA THR A 192 5.58 3.97 21.57
C THR A 192 6.91 3.82 20.86
N ILE A 193 7.46 4.91 20.35
CA ILE A 193 8.81 4.93 19.80
C ILE A 193 9.78 5.21 20.94
N THR A 194 10.72 4.30 21.15
CA THR A 194 11.84 4.53 22.07
C THR A 194 13.02 5.06 21.25
N PHE A 195 13.31 6.34 21.40
CA PHE A 195 14.53 6.93 20.83
C PHE A 195 15.71 6.60 21.73
N PRO A 196 16.82 6.14 21.17
CA PRO A 196 18.04 6.07 21.97
C PRO A 196 18.36 7.49 22.45
N GLY A 197 18.46 7.67 23.76
CA GLY A 197 18.94 8.92 24.34
C GLY A 197 20.33 9.27 23.83
N LYS A 198 20.77 10.52 23.97
CA LYS A 198 22.16 10.88 23.81
C LYS A 198 22.97 10.04 24.82
N PRO A 199 24.29 9.79 24.58
CA PRO A 199 25.12 9.11 25.57
C PRO A 199 24.96 9.75 26.97
N GLY A 200 24.45 8.98 27.92
CA GLY A 200 24.16 9.45 29.28
C GLY A 200 22.71 9.92 29.55
N GLU A 201 21.84 9.97 28.54
CA GLU A 201 20.41 10.25 28.73
C GLU A 201 19.58 8.95 28.65
N PRO A 202 18.52 8.83 29.45
CA PRO A 202 17.60 7.70 29.34
C PRO A 202 16.89 7.74 27.96
N PRO A 203 16.49 6.57 27.44
CA PRO A 203 15.69 6.51 26.22
C PRO A 203 14.42 7.35 26.38
N ARG A 204 14.11 8.17 25.39
CA ARG A 204 12.87 8.96 25.36
C ARG A 204 11.78 8.14 24.68
N THR A 205 10.66 8.03 25.33
CA THR A 205 9.44 7.43 24.77
C THR A 205 8.55 8.54 24.21
N GLY A 206 8.34 8.54 22.91
CA GLY A 206 7.40 9.46 22.23
C GLY A 206 6.16 8.73 21.74
N HIS A 207 5.04 9.42 21.65
CA HIS A 207 3.88 8.88 20.94
C HIS A 207 4.16 8.86 19.45
N SER A 208 3.88 7.75 18.81
CA SER A 208 4.19 7.44 17.41
C SER A 208 3.60 8.42 16.37
N THR A 209 2.69 9.30 16.76
CA THR A 209 2.04 10.25 15.86
C THR A 209 2.86 11.52 15.61
N VAL A 210 3.86 11.81 16.43
CA VAL A 210 4.59 13.10 16.38
C VAL A 210 5.92 13.00 15.66
N ASP A 211 6.51 11.81 15.57
CA ASP A 211 7.91 11.64 15.20
C ASP A 211 8.12 10.70 13.99
N MET A 212 7.09 10.51 13.16
CA MET A 212 7.28 9.78 11.90
C MET A 212 8.17 10.57 10.95
N PRO A 213 9.20 9.93 10.39
CA PRO A 213 9.91 10.54 9.29
C PRO A 213 8.94 10.77 8.13
N PRO A 214 9.09 11.87 7.38
CA PRO A 214 8.20 12.14 6.25
C PRO A 214 8.27 10.98 5.25
N LEU A 215 7.13 10.65 4.69
CA LEU A 215 7.05 9.72 3.57
C LEU A 215 7.91 10.24 2.41
N PHE A 216 8.65 9.37 1.78
CA PHE A 216 9.37 9.68 0.56
C PHE A 216 9.31 8.48 -0.39
N LEU A 217 9.57 8.72 -1.66
CA LEU A 217 9.73 7.65 -2.63
C LEU A 217 11.17 7.65 -3.15
N LYS A 218 11.79 6.49 -3.22
CA LYS A 218 13.08 6.34 -3.90
C LYS A 218 12.95 6.61 -5.39
N ASN A 219 14.00 7.14 -5.99
CA ASN A 219 14.04 7.48 -7.41
C ASN A 219 13.62 6.30 -8.31
N GLN A 220 14.02 5.08 -7.99
CA GLN A 220 13.63 3.89 -8.76
C GLN A 220 12.12 3.66 -8.76
N THR A 221 11.46 3.80 -7.61
CA THR A 221 10.00 3.67 -7.49
C THR A 221 9.29 4.79 -8.23
N ILE A 222 9.80 6.04 -8.12
CA ILE A 222 9.30 7.19 -8.87
C ILE A 222 9.35 6.93 -10.36
N GLU A 223 10.48 6.48 -10.90
CA GLU A 223 10.64 6.20 -12.32
C GLU A 223 9.74 5.07 -12.81
N LYS A 224 9.60 4.01 -12.01
CA LYS A 224 8.71 2.89 -12.33
C LYS A 224 7.25 3.34 -12.43
N ILE A 225 6.76 4.12 -11.46
CA ILE A 225 5.39 4.66 -11.48
C ILE A 225 5.21 5.60 -12.68
N ARG A 226 6.15 6.52 -12.91
CA ARG A 226 6.09 7.43 -14.06
C ARG A 226 5.95 6.69 -15.39
N LYS A 227 6.74 5.64 -15.62
CA LYS A 227 6.68 4.81 -16.84
C LYS A 227 5.30 4.18 -17.06
N LEU A 228 4.55 3.93 -16.00
CA LEU A 228 3.21 3.38 -16.10
C LEU A 228 2.15 4.45 -16.36
N TRP A 229 2.38 5.68 -15.91
CA TRP A 229 1.35 6.72 -15.91
C TRP A 229 1.61 7.88 -16.90
N ILE A 230 2.83 8.17 -17.22
CA ILE A 230 3.24 9.17 -18.21
C ILE A 230 3.78 8.48 -19.46
#